data_8df455c2d35a543dfe1800eb2b45139a
#
_entry.id   8df455c2d35a543dfe1800eb2b45139a
#
_cell.length_a   1.000
_cell.length_b   1.000
_cell.length_c   1.000
_cell.angle_alpha   90.00
_cell.angle_beta   90.00
_cell.angle_gamma   90.00
#
_symmetry.space_group_name_H-M   'P 1'
#
loop_
_entity.id
_entity.type
_entity.pdbx_description
1 polymer ?
#
loop_
_entity_poly.entity_id
_entity_poly.type
_entity_poly.pdbx_seq_one_letter_code
_entity_poly.pdbx_strand_id
1 'polypeptide(L)'
;EIEKANTKFYNFLLALMDTGRCTDNSGNEIDFTDSIFIMTSNCGLQDLKTGLLSFGPKPTESDNKDQLLKSISDHFSPEFRGRVDEFVFFNDLNKDDIRQIAKNTLLKYPIKSTPEIVSHVVDKGYSEEYGARNIERTVKTLVALPLADEILSMRHPIDGTAKYEAAVREDKIEIIN
;
A
#
# COMPACT_ATOMS: atom_id res chain seq x y z
N GLU A 1 -0.36 11.13 -3.86
CA GLU A 1 0.55 11.90 -4.75
C GLU A 1 0.13 13.38 -4.83
N ILE A 2 -0.18 13.97 -3.66
CA ILE A 2 -0.63 15.36 -3.59
C ILE A 2 0.45 16.33 -4.14
N GLU A 3 1.72 15.99 -4.02
CA GLU A 3 2.84 16.80 -4.53
C GLU A 3 2.82 16.99 -6.05
N LYS A 4 2.07 16.16 -6.78
CA LYS A 4 1.91 16.26 -8.24
C LYS A 4 0.69 17.09 -8.66
N ALA A 5 -0.10 17.54 -7.71
CA ALA A 5 -1.28 18.34 -8.00
C ALA A 5 -0.90 19.72 -8.55
N ASN A 6 -1.75 20.28 -9.39
CA ASN A 6 -1.53 21.63 -9.90
C ASN A 6 -1.89 22.72 -8.88
N THR A 7 -1.37 23.91 -9.07
CA THR A 7 -1.60 25.07 -8.17
C THR A 7 -3.08 25.39 -7.96
N LYS A 8 -3.93 25.22 -8.98
CA LYS A 8 -5.37 25.49 -8.85
C LYS A 8 -6.04 24.53 -7.87
N PHE A 9 -5.60 23.27 -7.88
CA PHE A 9 -6.10 22.25 -6.95
C PHE A 9 -5.64 22.54 -5.51
N TYR A 10 -4.41 22.99 -5.31
CA TYR A 10 -3.95 23.43 -3.99
C TYR A 10 -4.78 24.60 -3.45
N ASN A 11 -5.03 25.61 -4.27
CA ASN A 11 -5.86 26.75 -3.89
C ASN A 11 -7.30 26.33 -3.56
N PHE A 12 -7.85 25.38 -4.32
CA PHE A 12 -9.16 24.79 -4.01
C PHE A 12 -9.16 24.07 -2.67
N LEU A 13 -8.13 23.22 -2.41
CA LEU A 13 -8.01 22.52 -1.12
C LEU A 13 -7.87 23.50 0.05
N LEU A 14 -7.06 24.54 -0.09
CA LEU A 14 -6.93 25.59 0.94
C LEU A 14 -8.29 26.20 1.26
N ALA A 15 -9.01 26.66 0.24
CA ALA A 15 -10.34 27.25 0.41
C ALA A 15 -11.32 26.25 1.07
N LEU A 16 -11.26 24.98 0.67
CA LEU A 16 -12.11 23.93 1.23
C LEU A 16 -11.77 23.63 2.70
N MET A 17 -10.49 23.56 3.05
CA MET A 17 -10.05 23.36 4.45
C MET A 17 -10.38 24.56 5.34
N ASP A 18 -10.46 25.78 4.76
CA ASP A 18 -10.82 26.99 5.49
C ASP A 18 -12.31 27.11 5.77
N THR A 19 -13.12 26.83 4.75
CA THR A 19 -14.56 27.09 4.81
C THR A 19 -15.39 25.85 5.12
N GLY A 20 -14.83 24.66 4.89
CA GLY A 20 -15.55 23.39 4.95
C GLY A 20 -16.61 23.25 3.85
N ARG A 21 -16.61 24.14 2.84
CA ARG A 21 -17.66 24.19 1.80
C ARG A 21 -17.10 24.48 0.44
N CYS A 22 -17.74 23.95 -0.57
CA CYS A 22 -17.45 24.31 -1.96
C CYS A 22 -18.74 24.37 -2.78
N THR A 23 -18.66 25.02 -3.96
CA THR A 23 -19.78 25.11 -4.89
C THR A 23 -19.49 24.24 -6.10
N ASP A 24 -20.43 23.41 -6.51
CA ASP A 24 -20.33 22.61 -7.73
C ASP A 24 -20.54 23.48 -9.00
N ASN A 25 -20.34 22.85 -10.16
CA ASN A 25 -20.53 23.52 -11.44
C ASN A 25 -21.99 23.95 -11.72
N SER A 26 -22.95 23.43 -10.96
CA SER A 26 -24.38 23.76 -11.06
C SER A 26 -24.82 24.85 -10.09
N GLY A 27 -23.87 25.36 -9.27
CA GLY A 27 -24.13 26.40 -8.29
C GLY A 27 -24.62 25.86 -6.93
N ASN A 28 -24.64 24.56 -6.71
CA ASN A 28 -25.03 23.98 -5.43
C ASN A 28 -23.89 24.05 -4.42
N GLU A 29 -24.17 24.43 -3.19
CA GLU A 29 -23.23 24.39 -2.09
C GLU A 29 -23.14 22.97 -1.53
N ILE A 30 -21.90 22.47 -1.39
CA ILE A 30 -21.59 21.16 -0.82
C ILE A 30 -20.82 21.38 0.49
N ASP A 31 -21.31 20.77 1.56
CA ASP A 31 -20.75 20.86 2.91
C ASP A 31 -19.80 19.70 3.19
N PHE A 32 -18.57 20.02 3.61
CA PHE A 32 -17.50 19.10 3.98
C PHE A 32 -17.06 19.25 5.44
N THR A 33 -17.82 20.00 6.26
CA THR A 33 -17.42 20.30 7.66
C THR A 33 -17.22 19.04 8.50
N ASP A 34 -17.96 17.96 8.21
CA ASP A 34 -17.84 16.67 8.89
C ASP A 34 -16.96 15.66 8.13
N SER A 35 -16.10 16.14 7.21
CA SER A 35 -15.28 15.26 6.39
C SER A 35 -13.85 15.14 6.91
N ILE A 36 -13.25 13.97 6.70
CA ILE A 36 -11.84 13.70 6.96
C ILE A 36 -11.09 13.70 5.63
N PHE A 37 -10.09 14.58 5.50
CA PHE A 37 -9.23 14.65 4.32
C PHE A 37 -7.95 13.85 4.56
N ILE A 38 -7.72 12.83 3.74
CA ILE A 38 -6.50 12.03 3.77
C ILE A 38 -5.74 12.27 2.48
N MET A 39 -4.53 12.81 2.60
CA MET A 39 -3.64 13.07 1.48
C MET A 39 -2.41 12.17 1.58
N THR A 40 -2.00 11.57 0.46
CA THR A 40 -0.80 10.76 0.39
C THR A 40 0.27 11.45 -0.44
N SER A 41 1.53 11.32 -0.04
CA SER A 41 2.68 11.88 -0.75
C SER A 41 3.89 10.96 -0.70
N ASN A 42 4.71 11.02 -1.74
CA ASN A 42 6.03 10.40 -1.79
C ASN A 42 7.15 11.44 -1.64
N CYS A 43 6.81 12.64 -1.16
CA CYS A 43 7.77 13.74 -0.97
C CYS A 43 8.91 13.30 -0.04
N GLY A 44 10.16 13.57 -0.44
CA GLY A 44 11.35 13.29 0.37
C GLY A 44 11.87 11.85 0.32
N LEU A 45 11.14 10.90 -0.24
CA LEU A 45 11.62 9.51 -0.33
C LEU A 45 12.85 9.35 -1.24
N GLN A 46 12.98 10.20 -2.27
CA GLN A 46 14.17 10.19 -3.13
C GLN A 46 15.39 10.78 -2.41
N ASP A 47 15.18 11.80 -1.60
CA ASP A 47 16.23 12.45 -0.81
C ASP A 47 16.80 11.49 0.24
N LEU A 48 15.95 10.70 0.89
CA LEU A 48 16.35 9.64 1.82
C LEU A 48 17.20 8.57 1.13
N LYS A 49 16.81 8.10 -0.06
CA LYS A 49 17.56 7.10 -0.81
C LYS A 49 18.92 7.62 -1.27
N THR A 50 19.01 8.90 -1.62
CA THR A 50 20.27 9.54 -2.02
C THR A 50 21.20 9.72 -0.82
N GLY A 51 20.66 10.05 0.35
CA GLY A 51 21.39 10.15 1.61
C GLY A 51 22.01 8.83 2.07
N LEU A 52 21.38 7.68 1.77
CA LEU A 52 21.91 6.34 2.06
C LEU A 52 23.15 5.96 1.21
N LEU A 53 23.40 6.65 0.10
CA LEU A 53 24.59 6.48 -0.74
C LEU A 53 25.78 7.34 -0.27
N SER A 54 25.60 8.17 0.74
CA SER A 54 26.67 8.99 1.33
C SER A 54 27.55 8.15 2.24
N PHE A 55 28.87 8.36 2.17
CA PHE A 55 29.89 7.72 3.03
C PHE A 55 29.82 8.26 4.48
N GLY A 56 28.71 8.04 5.17
CA GLY A 56 28.49 8.48 6.55
C GLY A 56 27.85 7.39 7.41
N PRO A 57 27.72 7.61 8.74
CA PRO A 57 26.95 6.74 9.60
C PRO A 57 25.51 6.65 9.09
N LYS A 58 24.90 5.46 9.18
CA LYS A 58 23.50 5.30 8.77
C LYS A 58 22.60 6.28 9.54
N PRO A 59 21.73 7.04 8.84
CA PRO A 59 20.83 7.97 9.50
C PRO A 59 19.94 7.24 10.51
N THR A 60 19.66 7.89 11.61
CA THR A 60 18.71 7.39 12.61
C THR A 60 17.28 7.63 12.13
N GLU A 61 16.29 7.00 12.77
CA GLU A 61 14.87 7.28 12.48
C GLU A 61 14.52 8.77 12.67
N SER A 62 15.16 9.42 13.64
CA SER A 62 15.02 10.87 13.88
C SER A 62 15.54 11.68 12.70
N ASP A 63 16.73 11.36 12.20
CA ASP A 63 17.35 12.05 11.05
C ASP A 63 16.49 11.90 9.79
N ASN A 64 15.92 10.72 9.56
CA ASN A 64 15.03 10.46 8.46
C ASN A 64 13.74 11.31 8.55
N LYS A 65 13.16 11.42 9.74
CA LYS A 65 11.96 12.23 9.98
C LYS A 65 12.22 13.71 9.73
N ASP A 66 13.34 14.24 10.23
CA ASP A 66 13.72 15.64 10.04
C ASP A 66 13.96 15.95 8.56
N GLN A 67 14.58 15.04 7.82
CA GLN A 67 14.79 15.16 6.39
C GLN A 67 13.46 15.15 5.61
N LEU A 68 12.53 14.28 5.98
CA LEU A 68 11.19 14.26 5.39
C LEU A 68 10.42 15.55 5.68
N LEU A 69 10.46 16.05 6.91
CA LEU A 69 9.83 17.33 7.28
C LEU A 69 10.43 18.51 6.50
N LYS A 70 11.73 18.50 6.26
CA LYS A 70 12.40 19.50 5.42
C LYS A 70 11.89 19.42 3.98
N SER A 71 11.84 18.23 3.42
CA SER A 71 11.34 18.02 2.04
C SER A 71 9.87 18.45 1.89
N ILE A 72 9.02 18.16 2.88
CA ILE A 72 7.64 18.68 2.96
C ILE A 72 7.64 20.21 2.96
N SER A 73 8.57 20.82 3.70
CA SER A 73 8.69 22.29 3.79
C SER A 73 9.11 22.94 2.49
N ASP A 74 9.89 22.25 1.69
CA ASP A 74 10.36 22.72 0.39
C ASP A 74 9.29 22.58 -0.71
N HIS A 75 8.39 21.60 -0.60
CA HIS A 75 7.33 21.33 -1.58
C HIS A 75 6.01 22.05 -1.28
N PHE A 76 5.63 22.16 -0.02
CA PHE A 76 4.33 22.69 0.38
C PHE A 76 4.47 24.04 1.08
N SER A 77 3.62 25.00 0.70
CA SER A 77 3.62 26.32 1.31
C SER A 77 3.35 26.26 2.82
N PRO A 78 3.86 27.21 3.60
CA PRO A 78 3.56 27.30 5.04
C PRO A 78 2.06 27.35 5.33
N GLU A 79 1.30 28.02 4.48
CA GLU A 79 -0.15 28.11 4.59
C GLU A 79 -0.81 26.73 4.47
N PHE A 80 -0.45 25.95 3.44
CA PHE A 80 -0.97 24.59 3.25
C PHE A 80 -0.62 23.69 4.43
N ARG A 81 0.64 23.71 4.87
CA ARG A 81 1.10 22.91 6.01
C ARG A 81 0.39 23.29 7.33
N GLY A 82 0.04 24.56 7.50
CA GLY A 82 -0.70 25.05 8.67
C GLY A 82 -2.16 24.57 8.73
N ARG A 83 -2.69 24.01 7.63
CA ARG A 83 -4.06 23.44 7.56
C ARG A 83 -4.08 21.93 7.71
N VAL A 84 -2.93 21.29 7.72
CA VAL A 84 -2.80 19.84 7.96
C VAL A 84 -2.67 19.60 9.45
N ASP A 85 -3.63 18.89 10.04
CA ASP A 85 -3.65 18.61 11.47
C ASP A 85 -2.53 17.65 11.88
N GLU A 86 -2.22 16.65 11.03
CA GLU A 86 -1.23 15.63 11.37
C GLU A 86 -0.48 15.12 10.12
N PHE A 87 0.83 14.93 10.29
CA PHE A 87 1.71 14.25 9.33
C PHE A 87 2.05 12.85 9.85
N VAL A 88 1.57 11.84 9.15
CA VAL A 88 1.83 10.43 9.48
C VAL A 88 2.92 9.89 8.57
N PHE A 89 4.03 9.45 9.16
CA PHE A 89 5.16 8.87 8.43
C PHE A 89 5.05 7.35 8.48
N PHE A 90 5.07 6.71 7.31
CA PHE A 90 5.08 5.27 7.19
C PHE A 90 6.52 4.77 7.16
N ASN A 91 6.81 3.77 7.96
CA ASN A 91 8.10 3.06 7.95
C ASN A 91 8.18 2.09 6.77
N ASP A 92 9.40 1.72 6.39
CA ASP A 92 9.61 0.62 5.46
C ASP A 92 9.06 -0.69 6.03
N LEU A 93 8.51 -1.52 5.15
CA LEU A 93 7.98 -2.82 5.52
C LEU A 93 9.13 -3.78 5.90
N ASN A 94 9.05 -4.35 7.08
CA ASN A 94 9.95 -5.42 7.49
C ASN A 94 9.47 -6.79 6.97
N LYS A 95 10.28 -7.84 7.17
CA LYS A 95 9.95 -9.20 6.68
C LYS A 95 8.67 -9.77 7.28
N ASP A 96 8.35 -9.40 8.52
CA ASP A 96 7.14 -9.90 9.19
C ASP A 96 5.90 -9.17 8.67
N ASP A 97 6.00 -7.88 8.37
CA ASP A 97 4.94 -7.12 7.70
C ASP A 97 4.61 -7.73 6.33
N ILE A 98 5.65 -8.08 5.55
CA ILE A 98 5.47 -8.70 4.23
C ILE A 98 4.79 -10.06 4.35
N ARG A 99 5.17 -10.89 5.34
CA ARG A 99 4.51 -12.16 5.63
C ARG A 99 3.05 -11.96 6.02
N GLN A 100 2.75 -10.92 6.81
CA GLN A 100 1.38 -10.62 7.20
C GLN A 100 0.54 -10.15 6.02
N ILE A 101 1.09 -9.35 5.11
CA ILE A 101 0.45 -8.94 3.86
C ILE A 101 0.14 -10.18 3.01
N ALA A 102 1.08 -11.10 2.85
CA ALA A 102 0.88 -12.34 2.12
C ALA A 102 -0.24 -13.19 2.74
N LYS A 103 -0.25 -13.35 4.07
CA LYS A 103 -1.34 -14.04 4.79
C LYS A 103 -2.69 -13.40 4.54
N ASN A 104 -2.80 -12.09 4.70
CA ASN A 104 -4.05 -11.36 4.52
C ASN A 104 -4.55 -11.47 3.07
N THR A 105 -3.64 -11.48 2.09
CA THR A 105 -3.98 -11.66 0.69
C THR A 105 -4.48 -13.08 0.41
N LEU A 106 -3.84 -14.10 0.98
CA LEU A 106 -4.24 -15.50 0.86
C LEU A 106 -5.61 -15.78 1.50
N LEU A 107 -6.00 -15.06 2.56
CA LEU A 107 -7.32 -15.19 3.20
C LEU A 107 -8.49 -14.84 2.26
N LYS A 108 -8.25 -14.12 1.17
CA LYS A 108 -9.26 -13.82 0.15
C LYS A 108 -9.67 -15.06 -0.66
N TYR A 109 -8.92 -16.14 -0.57
CA TYR A 109 -9.14 -17.37 -1.34
C TYR A 109 -9.52 -18.52 -0.43
N PRO A 110 -10.38 -19.45 -0.88
CA PRO A 110 -10.84 -20.60 -0.09
C PRO A 110 -9.78 -21.70 -0.01
N ILE A 111 -8.56 -21.36 0.42
CA ILE A 111 -7.48 -22.31 0.63
C ILE A 111 -7.01 -22.32 2.08
N LYS A 112 -6.46 -23.44 2.54
CA LYS A 112 -5.75 -23.51 3.81
C LYS A 112 -4.32 -22.97 3.60
N SER A 113 -4.07 -21.74 4.05
CA SER A 113 -2.75 -21.12 3.94
C SER A 113 -1.82 -21.68 5.04
N THR A 114 -0.87 -22.53 4.65
CA THR A 114 0.19 -23.02 5.53
C THR A 114 1.36 -22.01 5.60
N PRO A 115 2.22 -22.06 6.63
CA PRO A 115 3.42 -21.23 6.69
C PRO A 115 4.34 -21.38 5.47
N GLU A 116 4.37 -22.59 4.89
CA GLU A 116 5.15 -22.91 3.69
C GLU A 116 4.64 -22.15 2.47
N ILE A 117 3.31 -22.14 2.24
CA ILE A 117 2.68 -21.38 1.16
C ILE A 117 2.94 -19.88 1.33
N VAL A 118 2.82 -19.36 2.56
CA VAL A 118 3.11 -17.95 2.86
C VAL A 118 4.56 -17.63 2.51
N SER A 119 5.52 -18.45 2.95
CA SER A 119 6.94 -18.26 2.64
C SER A 119 7.19 -18.26 1.14
N HIS A 120 6.64 -19.24 0.43
CA HIS A 120 6.79 -19.35 -1.02
C HIS A 120 6.24 -18.12 -1.77
N VAL A 121 5.06 -17.63 -1.38
CA VAL A 121 4.48 -16.40 -1.94
C VAL A 121 5.37 -15.18 -1.68
N VAL A 122 5.94 -15.07 -0.47
CA VAL A 122 6.85 -13.97 -0.13
C VAL A 122 8.12 -14.06 -0.95
N ASP A 123 8.73 -15.24 -1.05
CA ASP A 123 9.99 -15.44 -1.80
C ASP A 123 9.83 -15.10 -3.30
N LYS A 124 8.66 -15.37 -3.87
CA LYS A 124 8.35 -15.07 -5.28
C LYS A 124 7.82 -13.66 -5.52
N GLY A 125 7.17 -13.06 -4.53
CA GLY A 125 6.45 -11.79 -4.70
C GLY A 125 7.17 -10.57 -4.16
N TYR A 126 8.11 -10.75 -3.25
CA TYR A 126 8.87 -9.64 -2.68
C TYR A 126 10.14 -9.34 -3.48
N SER A 127 10.42 -8.07 -3.68
CA SER A 127 11.73 -7.57 -4.13
C SER A 127 12.02 -6.23 -3.47
N GLU A 128 13.29 -5.89 -3.31
CA GLU A 128 13.71 -4.59 -2.74
C GLU A 128 13.21 -3.40 -3.57
N GLU A 129 13.07 -3.57 -4.87
CA GLU A 129 12.61 -2.52 -5.79
C GLU A 129 11.10 -2.25 -5.65
N TYR A 130 10.29 -3.31 -5.62
CA TYR A 130 8.82 -3.20 -5.63
C TYR A 130 8.18 -3.41 -4.26
N GLY A 131 8.95 -3.82 -3.25
CA GLY A 131 8.46 -4.14 -1.92
C GLY A 131 7.36 -5.20 -1.95
N ALA A 132 6.27 -4.98 -1.23
CA ALA A 132 5.14 -5.90 -1.17
C ALA A 132 4.11 -5.73 -2.33
N ARG A 133 4.31 -4.79 -3.26
CA ARG A 133 3.34 -4.48 -4.32
C ARG A 133 3.02 -5.68 -5.21
N ASN A 134 4.00 -6.56 -5.43
CA ASN A 134 3.82 -7.75 -6.27
C ASN A 134 3.18 -8.93 -5.53
N ILE A 135 3.03 -8.89 -4.21
CA ILE A 135 2.46 -10.01 -3.43
C ILE A 135 1.05 -10.39 -3.94
N GLU A 136 0.19 -9.39 -4.16
CA GLU A 136 -1.16 -9.66 -4.65
C GLU A 136 -1.17 -10.32 -6.05
N ARG A 137 -0.31 -9.83 -6.95
CA ARG A 137 -0.14 -10.42 -8.28
C ARG A 137 0.41 -11.85 -8.18
N THR A 138 1.37 -12.07 -7.30
CA THR A 138 1.98 -13.38 -7.07
C THR A 138 0.96 -14.37 -6.52
N VAL A 139 0.15 -13.99 -5.54
CA VAL A 139 -0.96 -14.81 -5.04
C VAL A 139 -1.96 -15.11 -6.14
N LYS A 140 -2.30 -14.14 -6.99
CA LYS A 140 -3.19 -14.37 -8.13
C LYS A 140 -2.62 -15.42 -9.09
N THR A 141 -1.34 -15.33 -9.41
CA THR A 141 -0.69 -16.25 -10.35
C THR A 141 -0.47 -17.63 -9.76
N LEU A 142 0.01 -17.72 -8.51
CA LEU A 142 0.40 -18.99 -7.90
C LEU A 142 -0.75 -19.73 -7.21
N VAL A 143 -1.82 -19.02 -6.83
CA VAL A 143 -2.94 -19.59 -6.07
C VAL A 143 -4.25 -19.47 -6.83
N ALA A 144 -4.65 -18.24 -7.19
CA ALA A 144 -5.98 -18.03 -7.76
C ALA A 144 -6.18 -18.70 -9.12
N LEU A 145 -5.18 -18.67 -10.00
CA LEU A 145 -5.28 -19.32 -11.30
C LEU A 145 -5.33 -20.85 -11.18
N PRO A 146 -4.39 -21.54 -10.47
CA PRO A 146 -4.50 -22.99 -10.27
C PRO A 146 -5.78 -23.39 -9.56
N LEU A 147 -6.25 -22.63 -8.58
CA LEU A 147 -7.51 -22.88 -7.90
C LEU A 147 -8.72 -22.79 -8.87
N ALA A 148 -8.72 -21.77 -9.72
CA ALA A 148 -9.78 -21.60 -10.71
C ALA A 148 -9.81 -22.77 -11.72
N ASP A 149 -8.64 -23.23 -12.19
CA ASP A 149 -8.52 -24.37 -13.09
C ASP A 149 -9.03 -25.66 -12.43
N GLU A 150 -8.74 -25.86 -11.15
CA GLU A 150 -9.21 -27.01 -10.39
C GLU A 150 -10.74 -27.00 -10.21
N ILE A 151 -11.30 -25.84 -9.88
CA ILE A 151 -12.75 -25.66 -9.74
C ILE A 151 -13.46 -25.86 -11.08
N LEU A 152 -12.96 -25.29 -12.17
CA LEU A 152 -13.55 -25.39 -13.51
C LEU A 152 -13.47 -26.82 -14.07
N SER A 153 -12.44 -27.57 -13.68
CA SER A 153 -12.32 -28.99 -14.09
C SER A 153 -13.30 -29.89 -13.36
N MET A 154 -14.12 -29.39 -12.45
CA MET A 154 -15.08 -30.12 -11.61
C MET A 154 -14.46 -31.30 -10.82
N ARG A 155 -13.13 -31.31 -10.66
CA ARG A 155 -12.46 -32.33 -9.87
C ARG A 155 -12.81 -32.21 -8.39
N HIS A 156 -13.04 -30.97 -7.95
CA HIS A 156 -13.39 -30.62 -6.58
C HIS A 156 -14.54 -29.61 -6.56
N PRO A 157 -15.78 -30.06 -6.44
CA PRO A 157 -16.94 -29.15 -6.42
C PRO A 157 -16.92 -28.30 -5.15
N ILE A 158 -17.21 -27.00 -5.30
CA ILE A 158 -17.34 -26.07 -4.17
C ILE A 158 -18.63 -26.39 -3.42
N ASP A 159 -18.53 -26.82 -2.17
CA ASP A 159 -19.69 -26.89 -1.26
C ASP A 159 -19.91 -25.59 -0.48
N GLY A 160 -19.16 -24.54 -0.82
CA GLY A 160 -19.28 -23.19 -0.23
C GLY A 160 -18.63 -23.01 1.15
N THR A 161 -18.27 -24.09 1.84
CA THR A 161 -17.76 -24.06 3.22
C THR A 161 -16.36 -24.66 3.37
N ALA A 162 -15.96 -25.57 2.50
CA ALA A 162 -14.67 -26.23 2.55
C ALA A 162 -13.54 -25.35 2.00
N LYS A 163 -12.45 -25.28 2.73
CA LYS A 163 -11.19 -24.72 2.22
C LYS A 163 -10.39 -25.83 1.54
N TYR A 164 -9.94 -25.54 0.32
CA TYR A 164 -9.04 -26.44 -0.39
C TYR A 164 -7.71 -26.58 0.33
N GLU A 165 -7.18 -27.79 0.37
CA GLU A 165 -5.81 -28.01 0.79
C GLU A 165 -4.87 -27.67 -0.37
N ALA A 166 -3.73 -27.08 -0.04
CA ALA A 166 -2.71 -26.75 -1.02
C ALA A 166 -1.33 -27.03 -0.45
N ALA A 167 -0.39 -27.43 -1.30
CA ALA A 167 1.00 -27.64 -0.93
C ALA A 167 1.94 -27.06 -1.99
N VAL A 168 3.16 -26.73 -1.54
CA VAL A 168 4.24 -26.33 -2.44
C VAL A 168 4.94 -27.60 -2.97
N ARG A 169 4.93 -27.81 -4.28
CA ARG A 169 5.63 -28.90 -4.96
C ARG A 169 6.33 -28.37 -6.20
N GLU A 170 7.58 -28.76 -6.41
CA GLU A 170 8.37 -28.37 -7.58
C GLU A 170 8.27 -26.85 -7.90
N ASP A 171 8.39 -26.01 -6.86
CA ASP A 171 8.32 -24.54 -6.97
C ASP A 171 6.94 -23.99 -7.44
N LYS A 172 5.87 -24.80 -7.30
CA LYS A 172 4.47 -24.44 -7.62
C LYS A 172 3.56 -24.72 -6.43
N ILE A 173 2.45 -24.00 -6.36
CA ILE A 173 1.38 -24.32 -5.40
C ILE A 173 0.37 -25.20 -6.11
N GLU A 174 0.26 -26.44 -5.67
CA GLU A 174 -0.71 -27.42 -6.13
C GLU A 174 -1.88 -27.47 -5.16
N ILE A 175 -3.09 -27.53 -5.73
CA ILE A 175 -4.30 -27.78 -4.95
C ILE A 175 -4.40 -29.28 -4.75
N ILE A 176 -4.45 -29.69 -3.48
CA ILE A 176 -4.61 -31.08 -3.04
C ILE A 176 -5.94 -31.21 -2.31
N ASN A 177 -6.53 -32.38 -2.45
CA ASN A 177 -7.80 -32.69 -1.77
C ASN A 177 -7.54 -33.16 -0.35
#